data_50768fdb087336a7a0171580b7a08d81
#
_entry.id   50768fdb087336a7a0171580b7a08d81
#
_cell.length_a   1.000
_cell.length_b   1.000
_cell.length_c   1.000
_cell.angle_alpha   90.00
_cell.angle_beta   90.00
_cell.angle_gamma   90.00
#
_symmetry.space_group_name_H-M   'P 1'
#
loop_
_entity.id
_entity.type
_entity.pdbx_description
1 polymer ?
#
loop_
_entity_poly.entity_id
_entity_poly.type
_entity_poly.pdbx_seq_one_letter_code
_entity_poly.pdbx_strand_id
1 'polypeptide(L)'
;MGLLINEDDFASLIATDVYTTDELTLAIAEYEKPLLYELLGIELYNLFVADLDNGVPQSTIYLTIYNAFVKEIDDKMITSQGMKEMLVQWVFFYMVRTQPQNNSIQGNVESQGTINKPSTMSYTTLVLKYNKCITNFKAIQKYIESVKDADYPTYKGICKEYLSWA
;
A
#
# COMPACT_ATOMS: atom_id res chain seq x y z
N MET A 1 -8.00 -0.69 14.08
CA MET A 1 -7.44 0.62 13.72
C MET A 1 -5.99 0.43 13.34
N GLY A 2 -5.60 0.84 12.16
CA GLY A 2 -4.22 0.74 11.68
C GLY A 2 -3.28 1.71 12.40
N LEU A 3 -2.01 1.63 12.09
CA LEU A 3 -0.96 2.50 12.61
C LEU A 3 -0.97 3.88 11.91
N LEU A 4 -1.08 3.88 10.58
CA LEU A 4 -1.04 5.07 9.72
C LEU A 4 -2.33 5.29 8.93
N ILE A 5 -3.09 4.22 8.67
CA ILE A 5 -4.31 4.25 7.85
C ILE A 5 -5.51 3.73 8.64
N ASN A 6 -6.68 4.20 8.25
CA ASN A 6 -7.97 3.79 8.79
C ASN A 6 -9.00 3.59 7.66
N GLU A 7 -10.20 3.20 8.00
CA GLU A 7 -11.27 2.88 7.05
C GLU A 7 -11.67 4.09 6.19
N ASP A 8 -11.62 5.30 6.75
CA ASP A 8 -12.00 6.54 6.05
C ASP A 8 -11.07 6.87 4.89
N ASP A 9 -9.81 6.41 4.95
CA ASP A 9 -8.81 6.64 3.91
C ASP A 9 -9.14 5.91 2.60
N PHE A 10 -10.05 4.94 2.64
CA PHE A 10 -10.48 4.16 1.48
C PHE A 10 -11.71 4.75 0.76
N ALA A 11 -12.33 5.81 1.29
CA ALA A 11 -13.57 6.36 0.77
C ALA A 11 -13.51 6.74 -0.73
N SER A 12 -12.34 7.12 -1.25
CA SER A 12 -12.16 7.46 -2.67
C SER A 12 -11.95 6.25 -3.59
N LEU A 13 -11.60 5.08 -3.04
CA LEU A 13 -11.26 3.88 -3.80
C LEU A 13 -12.37 2.85 -3.80
N ILE A 14 -13.23 2.87 -2.81
CA ILE A 14 -14.26 1.88 -2.56
C ILE A 14 -15.62 2.56 -2.72
N ALA A 15 -16.45 2.05 -3.64
CA ALA A 15 -17.88 2.34 -3.59
C ALA A 15 -18.41 1.75 -2.26
N THR A 16 -19.07 2.57 -1.47
CA THR A 16 -19.43 2.33 -0.06
C THR A 16 -20.23 1.05 0.22
N ASP A 17 -20.68 0.35 -0.82
CA ASP A 17 -21.55 -0.82 -0.70
C ASP A 17 -20.85 -2.16 -0.97
N VAL A 18 -19.54 -2.17 -1.26
CA VAL A 18 -18.81 -3.38 -1.68
C VAL A 18 -18.06 -4.04 -0.53
N TYR A 19 -17.55 -3.26 0.42
CA TYR A 19 -16.80 -3.75 1.57
C TYR A 19 -17.38 -3.21 2.87
N THR A 20 -17.43 -4.05 3.88
CA THR A 20 -17.83 -3.65 5.23
C THR A 20 -16.65 -3.00 5.97
N THR A 21 -16.93 -2.17 6.96
CA THR A 21 -15.91 -1.59 7.85
C THR A 21 -15.07 -2.67 8.52
N ASP A 22 -15.68 -3.80 8.90
CA ASP A 22 -14.97 -4.91 9.53
C ASP A 22 -13.96 -5.57 8.58
N GLU A 23 -14.33 -5.78 7.31
CA GLU A 23 -13.41 -6.31 6.28
C GLU A 23 -12.22 -5.38 6.04
N LEU A 24 -12.47 -4.07 5.99
CA LEU A 24 -11.40 -3.05 5.88
C LEU A 24 -10.48 -3.08 7.09
N THR A 25 -11.04 -3.08 8.30
CA THR A 25 -10.26 -3.14 9.54
C THR A 25 -9.37 -4.38 9.59
N LEU A 26 -9.90 -5.54 9.21
CA LEU A 26 -9.14 -6.79 9.15
C LEU A 26 -8.02 -6.74 8.10
N ALA A 27 -8.31 -6.23 6.91
CA ALA A 27 -7.30 -6.10 5.86
C ALA A 27 -6.18 -5.11 6.24
N ILE A 28 -6.52 -3.98 6.86
CA ILE A 28 -5.53 -3.03 7.38
C ILE A 28 -4.62 -3.73 8.40
N ALA A 29 -5.21 -4.43 9.38
CA ALA A 29 -4.46 -5.14 10.42
C ALA A 29 -3.53 -6.23 9.85
N GLU A 30 -3.96 -6.90 8.76
CA GLU A 30 -3.19 -7.97 8.11
C GLU A 30 -2.03 -7.43 7.28
N TYR A 31 -2.25 -6.35 6.51
CA TYR A 31 -1.29 -5.95 5.46
C TYR A 31 -0.44 -4.72 5.81
N GLU A 32 -0.91 -3.77 6.64
CA GLU A 32 -0.19 -2.53 6.91
C GLU A 32 1.20 -2.77 7.49
N LYS A 33 1.28 -3.51 8.58
CA LYS A 33 2.54 -3.74 9.30
C LYS A 33 3.56 -4.54 8.48
N PRO A 34 3.22 -5.64 7.80
CA PRO A 34 4.12 -6.33 6.89
C PRO A 34 4.64 -5.43 5.77
N LEU A 35 3.79 -4.60 5.16
CA LEU A 35 4.21 -3.67 4.11
C LEU A 35 5.21 -2.63 4.61
N LEU A 36 5.02 -2.11 5.82
CA LEU A 36 5.97 -1.19 6.44
C LEU A 36 7.30 -1.85 6.77
N TYR A 37 7.30 -3.12 7.21
CA TYR A 37 8.54 -3.88 7.40
C TYR A 37 9.30 -4.11 6.08
N GLU A 38 8.58 -4.39 5.01
CA GLU A 38 9.19 -4.55 3.69
C GLU A 38 9.74 -3.23 3.15
N LEU A 39 9.02 -2.12 3.40
CA LEU A 39 9.41 -0.80 2.95
C LEU A 39 10.67 -0.29 3.67
N LEU A 40 10.70 -0.37 4.99
CA LEU A 40 11.69 0.29 5.85
C LEU A 40 12.77 -0.66 6.39
N GLY A 41 12.46 -1.95 6.49
CA GLY A 41 13.22 -2.88 7.33
C GLY A 41 12.89 -2.73 8.81
N ILE A 42 13.17 -3.76 9.61
CA ILE A 42 12.72 -3.85 11.01
C ILE A 42 13.29 -2.71 11.87
N GLU A 43 14.56 -2.40 11.72
CA GLU A 43 15.25 -1.39 12.55
C GLU A 43 14.69 0.02 12.31
N LEU A 44 14.62 0.43 11.04
CA LEU A 44 14.07 1.75 10.68
C LEU A 44 12.58 1.83 10.98
N TYR A 45 11.81 0.74 10.78
CA TYR A 45 10.42 0.66 11.18
C TYR A 45 10.22 0.97 12.67
N ASN A 46 11.02 0.37 13.55
CA ASN A 46 10.91 0.60 15.00
C ASN A 46 11.20 2.06 15.37
N LEU A 47 12.20 2.68 14.74
CA LEU A 47 12.51 4.10 14.94
C LEU A 47 11.39 4.99 14.41
N PHE A 48 10.85 4.68 13.24
CA PHE A 48 9.73 5.39 12.65
C PHE A 48 8.48 5.32 13.53
N VAL A 49 8.13 4.14 14.05
CA VAL A 49 6.97 3.97 14.94
C VAL A 49 7.15 4.70 16.26
N ALA A 50 8.37 4.72 16.81
CA ALA A 50 8.67 5.46 18.04
C ALA A 50 8.54 6.99 17.89
N ASP A 51 8.63 7.50 16.66
CA ASP A 51 8.48 8.94 16.34
C ASP A 51 7.02 9.35 16.07
N LEU A 52 6.09 8.39 16.01
CA LEU A 52 4.69 8.69 15.72
C LEU A 52 3.97 9.29 16.92
N ASP A 53 3.23 10.36 16.67
CA ASP A 53 2.17 10.85 17.54
C ASP A 53 0.83 10.84 16.79
N ASN A 54 -0.14 10.09 17.30
CA ASN A 54 -1.46 9.90 16.69
C ASN A 54 -1.38 9.49 15.19
N GLY A 55 -0.44 8.61 14.83
CA GLY A 55 -0.26 8.11 13.47
C GLY A 55 0.47 9.07 12.52
N VAL A 56 1.03 10.18 13.03
CA VAL A 56 1.78 11.17 12.24
C VAL A 56 3.20 11.28 12.78
N PRO A 57 4.23 11.13 11.92
CA PRO A 57 5.62 11.33 12.33
C PRO A 57 5.86 12.76 12.81
N GLN A 58 6.70 12.92 13.84
CA GLN A 58 7.04 14.23 14.40
C GLN A 58 8.34 14.79 13.81
N SER A 59 9.29 13.93 13.50
CA SER A 59 10.58 14.34 12.94
C SER A 59 10.46 14.69 11.45
N THR A 60 11.11 15.77 11.03
CA THR A 60 11.15 16.23 9.63
C THR A 60 11.64 15.13 8.67
N ILE A 61 12.58 14.30 9.12
CA ILE A 61 13.13 13.19 8.37
C ILE A 61 12.01 12.22 7.96
N TYR A 62 11.21 11.77 8.91
CA TYR A 62 10.11 10.83 8.65
C TYR A 62 8.92 11.49 7.96
N LEU A 63 8.65 12.77 8.23
CA LEU A 63 7.63 13.53 7.51
C LEU A 63 7.91 13.59 6.01
N THR A 64 9.18 13.62 5.61
CA THR A 64 9.56 13.68 4.19
C THR A 64 9.13 12.43 3.43
N ILE A 65 9.25 11.24 4.02
CA ILE A 65 8.81 9.98 3.39
C ILE A 65 7.32 9.67 3.63
N TYR A 66 6.75 10.22 4.71
CA TYR A 66 5.34 10.08 5.03
C TYR A 66 4.46 10.86 4.06
N ASN A 67 4.84 12.10 3.76
CA ASN A 67 4.13 12.99 2.84
C ASN A 67 4.44 12.69 1.37
N ALA A 68 3.60 13.19 0.48
CA ALA A 68 3.90 13.21 -0.95
C ALA A 68 5.12 14.09 -1.23
N PHE A 69 5.98 13.66 -2.15
CA PHE A 69 7.16 14.40 -2.54
C PHE A 69 7.49 14.29 -4.02
N VAL A 70 8.22 15.28 -4.51
CA VAL A 70 8.90 15.26 -5.81
C VAL A 70 10.37 15.63 -5.55
N LYS A 71 11.29 14.73 -5.87
CA LYS A 71 12.73 14.89 -5.64
C LYS A 71 13.51 14.51 -6.89
N GLU A 72 14.58 15.23 -7.16
CA GLU A 72 15.57 14.86 -8.17
C GLU A 72 16.63 13.95 -7.54
N ILE A 73 16.84 12.77 -8.10
CA ILE A 73 17.78 11.76 -7.65
C ILE A 73 18.45 11.14 -8.89
N ASP A 74 19.78 11.21 -8.99
CA ASP A 74 20.54 10.72 -10.15
C ASP A 74 20.00 11.25 -11.49
N ASP A 75 19.83 12.57 -11.58
CA ASP A 75 19.30 13.28 -12.77
C ASP A 75 17.89 12.82 -13.21
N LYS A 76 17.13 12.21 -12.29
CA LYS A 76 15.74 11.77 -12.53
C LYS A 76 14.78 12.31 -11.50
N MET A 77 13.66 12.81 -11.97
CA MET A 77 12.56 13.23 -11.10
C MET A 77 11.84 11.99 -10.54
N ILE A 78 11.88 11.84 -9.22
CA ILE A 78 11.17 10.79 -8.49
C ILE A 78 9.98 11.43 -7.78
N THR A 79 8.80 10.87 -8.03
CA THR A 79 7.53 11.35 -7.44
C THR A 79 6.94 10.24 -6.58
N SER A 80 6.56 10.58 -5.35
CA SER A 80 5.81 9.70 -4.45
C SER A 80 4.52 10.38 -4.01
N GLN A 81 3.46 9.60 -3.88
CA GLN A 81 2.19 10.05 -3.31
C GLN A 81 2.20 10.01 -1.76
N GLY A 82 3.33 9.63 -1.16
CA GLY A 82 3.49 9.47 0.27
C GLY A 82 3.18 8.06 0.77
N MET A 83 3.61 7.80 2.00
CA MET A 83 3.52 6.47 2.62
C MET A 83 2.07 6.06 2.89
N LYS A 84 1.24 7.00 3.35
CA LYS A 84 -0.17 6.75 3.64
C LYS A 84 -0.93 6.29 2.39
N GLU A 85 -0.82 7.03 1.29
CA GLU A 85 -1.46 6.68 0.02
C GLU A 85 -0.90 5.38 -0.56
N MET A 86 0.39 5.12 -0.40
CA MET A 86 0.99 3.84 -0.79
C MET A 86 0.35 2.66 -0.04
N LEU A 87 0.18 2.76 1.28
CA LEU A 87 -0.45 1.71 2.09
C LEU A 87 -1.91 1.47 1.68
N VAL A 88 -2.69 2.54 1.52
CA VAL A 88 -4.09 2.46 1.07
C VAL A 88 -4.19 1.73 -0.26
N GLN A 89 -3.34 2.07 -1.24
CA GLN A 89 -3.33 1.41 -2.55
C GLN A 89 -2.97 -0.08 -2.45
N TRP A 90 -1.98 -0.44 -1.61
CA TRP A 90 -1.56 -1.83 -1.40
C TRP A 90 -2.63 -2.67 -0.70
N VAL A 91 -3.19 -2.16 0.40
CA VAL A 91 -4.26 -2.86 1.13
C VAL A 91 -5.47 -3.07 0.22
N PHE A 92 -5.87 -2.03 -0.53
CA PHE A 92 -6.95 -2.13 -1.50
C PHE A 92 -6.64 -3.18 -2.60
N PHE A 93 -5.42 -3.20 -3.12
CA PHE A 93 -5.00 -4.21 -4.11
C PHE A 93 -5.15 -5.63 -3.54
N TYR A 94 -4.70 -5.88 -2.31
CA TYR A 94 -4.82 -7.19 -1.68
C TYR A 94 -6.28 -7.58 -1.43
N MET A 95 -7.11 -6.66 -0.96
CA MET A 95 -8.54 -6.90 -0.77
C MET A 95 -9.22 -7.33 -2.07
N VAL A 96 -8.98 -6.59 -3.16
CA VAL A 96 -9.57 -6.92 -4.47
C VAL A 96 -9.07 -8.27 -4.99
N ARG A 97 -7.80 -8.59 -4.76
CA ARG A 97 -7.21 -9.87 -5.17
C ARG A 97 -7.74 -11.06 -4.37
N THR A 98 -8.01 -10.87 -3.09
CA THR A 98 -8.44 -11.93 -2.17
C THR A 98 -9.96 -12.07 -2.07
N GLN A 99 -10.72 -11.28 -2.83
CA GLN A 99 -12.17 -11.45 -2.87
C GLN A 99 -12.52 -12.92 -3.06
N PRO A 100 -13.32 -13.54 -2.17
CA PRO A 100 -13.64 -14.93 -2.27
C PRO A 100 -14.42 -15.15 -3.58
N GLN A 101 -13.85 -15.95 -4.47
CA GLN A 101 -14.67 -16.63 -5.46
C GLN A 101 -15.67 -17.45 -4.65
N ASN A 102 -16.95 -17.17 -4.79
CA ASN A 102 -17.99 -17.96 -4.13
C ASN A 102 -17.86 -19.42 -4.58
N ASN A 103 -17.17 -20.22 -3.76
CA ASN A 103 -17.09 -21.67 -3.95
C ASN A 103 -18.47 -22.24 -3.64
N SER A 104 -19.29 -22.43 -4.66
CA SER A 104 -20.51 -23.21 -4.51
C SER A 104 -20.21 -24.71 -4.65
N ILE A 105 -21.11 -25.54 -4.17
CA ILE A 105 -21.06 -27.03 -4.33
C ILE A 105 -20.92 -27.44 -5.82
N GLN A 106 -21.19 -26.54 -6.75
CA GLN A 106 -21.12 -26.76 -8.21
C GLN A 106 -19.80 -26.27 -8.84
N GLY A 107 -18.81 -25.88 -8.03
CA GLY A 107 -17.55 -25.28 -8.48
C GLY A 107 -17.54 -23.75 -8.37
N ASN A 108 -16.48 -23.12 -8.86
CA ASN A 108 -16.40 -21.67 -8.89
C ASN A 108 -17.48 -21.08 -9.78
N VAL A 109 -18.53 -20.55 -9.19
CA VAL A 109 -19.60 -19.85 -9.92
C VAL A 109 -19.43 -18.36 -9.68
N GLU A 110 -19.32 -17.58 -10.73
CA GLU A 110 -19.52 -16.15 -10.65
C GLU A 110 -20.93 -15.89 -10.14
N SER A 111 -21.06 -15.11 -9.07
CA SER A 111 -22.36 -14.72 -8.53
C SER A 111 -23.18 -14.02 -9.63
N GLN A 112 -24.15 -14.69 -10.19
CA GLN A 112 -25.13 -14.10 -11.11
C GLN A 112 -26.22 -13.40 -10.30
N GLY A 113 -25.86 -12.38 -9.56
CA GLY A 113 -26.84 -11.46 -8.95
C GLY A 113 -27.50 -10.62 -10.03
N THR A 114 -28.80 -10.58 -10.01
CA THR A 114 -29.69 -10.13 -11.09
C THR A 114 -29.66 -8.63 -11.37
N ILE A 115 -28.91 -7.79 -10.64
CA ILE A 115 -28.94 -6.32 -10.82
C ILE A 115 -27.56 -5.64 -10.80
N ASN A 116 -26.55 -6.16 -10.15
CA ASN A 116 -25.18 -5.60 -10.22
C ASN A 116 -24.19 -6.75 -10.20
N LYS A 117 -23.69 -7.17 -11.36
CA LYS A 117 -22.48 -7.99 -11.41
C LYS A 117 -21.35 -7.16 -10.83
N PRO A 118 -20.72 -7.51 -9.70
CA PRO A 118 -19.38 -6.98 -9.41
C PRO A 118 -18.53 -7.44 -10.60
N SER A 119 -18.10 -6.48 -11.42
CA SER A 119 -17.19 -6.79 -12.52
C SER A 119 -15.92 -7.33 -11.87
N THR A 120 -15.66 -8.62 -12.03
CA THR A 120 -14.36 -9.19 -11.70
C THR A 120 -13.32 -8.35 -12.40
N MET A 121 -12.45 -7.72 -11.62
CA MET A 121 -11.43 -6.84 -12.19
C MET A 121 -10.57 -7.69 -13.15
N SER A 122 -10.42 -7.25 -14.39
CA SER A 122 -9.64 -8.00 -15.36
C SER A 122 -8.19 -8.18 -14.85
N TYR A 123 -7.55 -9.28 -15.21
CA TYR A 123 -6.14 -9.54 -14.88
C TYR A 123 -5.24 -8.34 -15.25
N THR A 124 -5.48 -7.75 -16.42
CA THR A 124 -4.82 -6.53 -16.90
C THR A 124 -4.90 -5.39 -15.89
N THR A 125 -6.10 -5.12 -15.39
CA THR A 125 -6.35 -4.04 -14.41
C THR A 125 -5.65 -4.33 -13.08
N LEU A 126 -5.64 -5.59 -12.63
CA LEU A 126 -4.93 -5.99 -11.40
C LEU A 126 -3.42 -5.77 -11.54
N VAL A 127 -2.81 -6.16 -12.68
CA VAL A 127 -1.39 -5.93 -12.94
C VAL A 127 -1.06 -4.43 -12.96
N LEU A 128 -1.89 -3.61 -13.61
CA LEU A 128 -1.69 -2.15 -13.62
C LEU A 128 -1.77 -1.55 -12.21
N LYS A 129 -2.74 -1.98 -11.40
CA LYS A 129 -2.86 -1.53 -10.00
C LYS A 129 -1.65 -1.97 -9.18
N TYR A 130 -1.23 -3.23 -9.28
CA TYR A 130 -0.03 -3.73 -8.63
C TYR A 130 1.21 -2.90 -8.99
N ASN A 131 1.44 -2.70 -10.29
CA ASN A 131 2.60 -1.93 -10.75
C ASN A 131 2.56 -0.46 -10.30
N LYS A 132 1.36 0.14 -10.16
CA LYS A 132 1.21 1.47 -9.56
C LYS A 132 1.63 1.47 -8.09
N CYS A 133 1.23 0.45 -7.31
CA CYS A 133 1.68 0.28 -5.93
C CYS A 133 3.20 0.17 -5.84
N ILE A 134 3.81 -0.68 -6.71
CA ILE A 134 5.28 -0.84 -6.80
C ILE A 134 5.97 0.49 -7.13
N THR A 135 5.43 1.28 -8.05
CA THR A 135 6.03 2.57 -8.43
C THR A 135 6.14 3.50 -7.23
N ASN A 136 5.07 3.63 -6.45
CA ASN A 136 5.08 4.48 -5.25
C ASN A 136 6.01 3.92 -4.16
N PHE A 137 5.97 2.60 -3.94
CA PHE A 137 6.84 1.90 -3.00
C PHE A 137 8.33 2.12 -3.32
N LYS A 138 8.72 1.89 -4.59
CA LYS A 138 10.10 2.09 -5.08
C LYS A 138 10.52 3.56 -5.04
N ALA A 139 9.62 4.51 -5.25
CA ALA A 139 9.92 5.93 -5.15
C ALA A 139 10.35 6.30 -3.73
N ILE A 140 9.64 5.82 -2.71
CA ILE A 140 10.01 6.03 -1.31
C ILE A 140 11.35 5.37 -1.00
N GLN A 141 11.54 4.10 -1.40
CA GLN A 141 12.80 3.39 -1.17
C GLN A 141 13.98 4.06 -1.84
N LYS A 142 13.83 4.51 -3.09
CA LYS A 142 14.90 5.20 -3.82
C LYS A 142 15.27 6.51 -3.15
N TYR A 143 14.30 7.25 -2.61
CA TYR A 143 14.60 8.44 -1.83
C TYR A 143 15.39 8.10 -0.56
N ILE A 144 14.90 7.13 0.24
CA ILE A 144 15.61 6.69 1.46
C ILE A 144 17.05 6.26 1.12
N GLU A 145 17.23 5.47 0.06
CA GLU A 145 18.54 4.98 -0.38
C GLU A 145 19.49 6.12 -0.76
N SER A 146 18.98 7.19 -1.39
CA SER A 146 19.79 8.35 -1.80
C SER A 146 20.32 9.19 -0.65
N VAL A 147 19.67 9.13 0.52
CA VAL A 147 20.04 9.91 1.72
C VAL A 147 20.32 9.04 2.95
N LYS A 148 20.40 7.71 2.78
CA LYS A 148 20.45 6.74 3.88
C LYS A 148 21.60 6.98 4.86
N ASP A 149 22.78 7.34 4.37
CA ASP A 149 23.97 7.52 5.23
C ASP A 149 23.83 8.72 6.17
N ALA A 150 23.01 9.71 5.81
CA ALA A 150 22.76 10.91 6.62
C ALA A 150 21.51 10.73 7.51
N ASP A 151 20.40 10.30 6.91
CA ASP A 151 19.08 10.38 7.55
C ASP A 151 18.54 9.00 7.99
N TYR A 152 18.91 7.91 7.30
CA TYR A 152 18.36 6.57 7.52
C TYR A 152 19.44 5.48 7.61
N PRO A 153 20.42 5.57 8.51
CA PRO A 153 21.57 4.65 8.55
C PRO A 153 21.19 3.18 8.81
N THR A 154 20.04 2.94 9.39
CA THR A 154 19.52 1.58 9.70
C THR A 154 18.65 0.99 8.59
N TYR A 155 18.52 1.67 7.44
CA TYR A 155 17.64 1.24 6.35
C TYR A 155 18.07 -0.10 5.75
N LYS A 156 17.10 -1.02 5.68
CA LYS A 156 17.24 -2.37 5.08
C LYS A 156 15.91 -2.83 4.46
N GLY A 157 15.29 -1.99 3.66
CA GLY A 157 14.04 -2.34 2.97
C GLY A 157 14.21 -3.47 1.94
N ILE A 158 13.13 -4.16 1.66
CA ILE A 158 13.07 -5.26 0.69
C ILE A 158 12.65 -4.72 -0.68
N CYS A 159 13.40 -5.08 -1.73
CA CYS A 159 13.05 -4.69 -3.09
C CYS A 159 11.84 -5.52 -3.60
N LYS A 160 10.85 -4.84 -4.17
CA LYS A 160 9.72 -5.46 -4.89
C LYS A 160 9.91 -5.33 -6.40
N GLU A 161 9.48 -6.34 -7.15
CA GLU A 161 9.60 -6.36 -8.61
C GLU A 161 8.27 -6.04 -9.30
N TYR A 162 8.34 -5.39 -10.47
CA TYR A 162 7.18 -5.20 -11.32
C TYR A 162 6.73 -6.53 -11.92
N LEU A 163 5.42 -6.69 -12.05
CA LEU A 163 4.89 -7.79 -12.85
C LEU A 163 5.03 -7.43 -14.34
N SER A 164 5.65 -8.33 -15.09
CA SER A 164 5.68 -8.26 -16.53
C SER A 164 4.46 -8.98 -17.11
N TRP A 165 4.04 -8.55 -18.30
CA TRP A 165 3.08 -9.28 -19.12
C TRP A 165 3.81 -10.51 -19.66
N ALA A 166 3.27 -11.69 -19.40
CA ALA A 166 3.65 -12.91 -20.11
C ALA A 166 2.77 -13.08 -21.34
#